data_a0539914987c09493efc672924fb67b1
#
_entry.id   a0539914987c09493efc672924fb67b1
#
_cell.length_a   1.000
_cell.length_b   1.000
_cell.length_c   1.000
_cell.angle_alpha   90.00
_cell.angle_beta   90.00
_cell.angle_gamma   90.00
#
_symmetry.space_group_name_H-M   'P 1'
#
loop_
_entity.id
_entity.type
_entity.pdbx_description
1 polymer ?
#
loop_
_entity_poly.entity_id
_entity_poly.type
_entity_poly.pdbx_seq_one_letter_code
_entity_poly.pdbx_strand_id
1 'polypeptide(L)'
;MKGRDGAGERDGPYEPSWESLDTHPVPEWYHDAKLGVFIHWGVYSVPAWAPTDADIGGENASPYAEWYPYYMYDEESPTFDYHREEYGADVEYADFIEEWDAAEWDPEEWADLFADVGAGYVVLTGEHHDGFPLWDTHYTKYNAAEMGPERDLVGDLATAVRDRDMRFGASYHANYNYYQPGFAGRFGHPDYAAGPLGSEESGPGPEYVDFMNAKHRELIREYDPDLLWFDTPNADSDHLRARELMADFYNRAAERGREVVVNDRAATDAVGGTIDPDEDGGETHGDFVTPEYATLDSLTERKWEACRGIGHSFGFNRAEDEDDHIDPGELVRTFVDVVSKNGNLLLNVGPQADGTIPDPQKRRLRALGEWLSVNGEAVFGTRPWVVAEDDHSDVEVRYTWREGALYATALAWPEEELTLGIPAQTGSIPDDAAVLSADGGRPCGTSTQRETVTVSLPDRPDHDYAYAVRFEGVDGPDR
;
A
#
# COMPACT_ATOMS: atom_id res chain seq x y z
N MET A 1 31.97 3.87 -23.19
CA MET A 1 31.20 4.50 -24.26
C MET A 1 30.56 3.39 -25.10
N LYS A 2 29.38 2.95 -24.76
CA LYS A 2 28.51 2.18 -25.65
C LYS A 2 27.11 2.76 -25.47
N GLY A 3 26.50 3.18 -26.55
CA GLY A 3 25.09 3.40 -26.80
C GLY A 3 24.35 4.27 -25.79
N ARG A 4 24.21 5.55 -26.07
CA ARG A 4 23.01 6.31 -25.72
C ARG A 4 21.85 5.59 -26.43
N ASP A 5 21.20 4.68 -25.73
CA ASP A 5 19.86 4.26 -26.15
C ASP A 5 18.95 5.46 -25.87
N GLY A 6 18.63 6.16 -26.95
CA GLY A 6 17.71 7.29 -26.91
C GLY A 6 16.42 6.83 -26.23
N ALA A 7 15.94 7.64 -25.29
CA ALA A 7 14.57 7.64 -24.86
C ALA A 7 13.68 8.01 -26.06
N GLY A 8 13.44 7.05 -26.96
CA GLY A 8 12.39 7.15 -27.95
C GLY A 8 11.09 6.92 -27.21
N GLU A 9 10.21 7.92 -27.22
CA GLU A 9 8.80 7.74 -26.90
C GLU A 9 8.33 6.44 -27.55
N ARG A 10 7.78 5.52 -26.74
CA ARG A 10 7.21 4.28 -27.30
C ARG A 10 5.93 4.66 -28.00
N ASP A 11 5.82 4.30 -29.27
CA ASP A 11 4.54 4.34 -29.97
C ASP A 11 3.58 3.38 -29.26
N GLY A 12 2.47 3.89 -28.74
CA GLY A 12 1.48 3.10 -28.01
C GLY A 12 0.15 3.86 -27.88
N PRO A 13 -0.84 3.28 -27.19
CA PRO A 13 -2.16 3.90 -27.03
C PRO A 13 -2.16 5.15 -26.11
N TYR A 14 -1.11 5.35 -25.29
CA TYR A 14 -1.06 6.41 -24.28
C TYR A 14 -0.02 7.46 -24.63
N GLU A 15 -0.46 8.70 -24.80
CA GLU A 15 0.38 9.88 -24.95
C GLU A 15 0.78 10.43 -23.57
N PRO A 16 1.92 11.13 -23.40
CA PRO A 16 2.33 11.73 -22.13
C PRO A 16 1.52 12.99 -21.79
N SER A 17 0.23 12.85 -21.67
CA SER A 17 -0.71 13.90 -21.28
C SER A 17 -1.78 13.32 -20.35
N TRP A 18 -2.22 14.08 -19.36
CA TRP A 18 -3.26 13.64 -18.44
C TRP A 18 -4.54 13.23 -19.16
N GLU A 19 -4.97 13.97 -20.21
CA GLU A 19 -6.11 13.61 -21.03
C GLU A 19 -6.02 12.18 -21.61
N SER A 20 -4.83 11.73 -21.97
CA SER A 20 -4.61 10.36 -22.47
C SER A 20 -4.44 9.35 -21.33
N LEU A 21 -3.64 9.68 -20.32
CA LEU A 21 -3.32 8.77 -19.21
C LEU A 21 -4.53 8.41 -18.37
N ASP A 22 -5.44 9.38 -18.13
CA ASP A 22 -6.67 9.17 -17.37
C ASP A 22 -7.71 8.30 -18.10
N THR A 23 -7.45 7.93 -19.37
CA THR A 23 -8.26 6.91 -20.07
C THR A 23 -7.83 5.48 -19.76
N HIS A 24 -6.73 5.28 -19.00
CA HIS A 24 -6.28 3.95 -18.61
C HIS A 24 -7.30 3.32 -17.65
N PRO A 25 -7.81 2.11 -17.95
CA PRO A 25 -8.79 1.49 -17.10
C PRO A 25 -8.12 0.78 -15.91
N VAL A 26 -8.73 0.90 -14.73
CA VAL A 26 -8.37 0.04 -13.60
C VAL A 26 -8.73 -1.42 -13.94
N PRO A 27 -7.78 -2.35 -13.94
CA PRO A 27 -8.04 -3.73 -14.36
C PRO A 27 -8.82 -4.52 -13.31
N GLU A 28 -9.57 -5.53 -13.78
CA GLU A 28 -10.39 -6.38 -12.90
C GLU A 28 -9.58 -7.05 -11.79
N TRP A 29 -8.35 -7.48 -12.07
CA TRP A 29 -7.52 -8.10 -11.04
C TRP A 29 -7.30 -7.19 -9.83
N TYR A 30 -7.18 -5.88 -10.04
CA TYR A 30 -6.97 -4.91 -8.96
C TYR A 30 -8.27 -4.65 -8.18
N HIS A 31 -9.41 -4.65 -8.89
CA HIS A 31 -10.71 -4.63 -8.24
C HIS A 31 -10.99 -5.88 -7.40
N ASP A 32 -10.48 -7.04 -7.81
CA ASP A 32 -10.73 -8.32 -7.15
C ASP A 32 -9.79 -8.59 -5.97
N ALA A 33 -8.56 -8.10 -6.03
CA ALA A 33 -7.49 -8.41 -5.08
C ALA A 33 -7.78 -7.94 -3.65
N LYS A 34 -8.32 -6.76 -3.45
CA LYS A 34 -8.71 -6.13 -2.16
C LYS A 34 -7.58 -5.94 -1.14
N LEU A 35 -6.68 -6.90 -0.98
CA LEU A 35 -5.59 -6.89 -0.02
C LEU A 35 -4.25 -6.94 -0.75
N GLY A 36 -3.38 -5.97 -0.46
CA GLY A 36 -1.98 -5.96 -0.79
C GLY A 36 -1.10 -5.91 0.46
N VAL A 37 0.13 -6.34 0.33
CA VAL A 37 1.17 -6.15 1.37
C VAL A 37 2.21 -5.17 0.85
N PHE A 38 2.45 -4.11 1.61
CA PHE A 38 3.53 -3.16 1.37
C PHE A 38 4.74 -3.55 2.21
N ILE A 39 5.95 -3.31 1.72
CA ILE A 39 7.17 -3.63 2.45
C ILE A 39 8.08 -2.41 2.43
N HIS A 40 8.30 -1.81 3.60
CA HIS A 40 9.33 -0.80 3.80
C HIS A 40 10.54 -1.43 4.47
N TRP A 41 11.58 -1.68 3.68
CA TRP A 41 12.80 -2.33 4.13
C TRP A 41 14.01 -1.74 3.43
N GLY A 42 15.11 -1.52 4.16
CA GLY A 42 16.28 -0.88 3.62
C GLY A 42 17.34 -0.63 4.69
N VAL A 43 18.34 0.18 4.38
CA VAL A 43 19.43 0.55 5.29
C VAL A 43 18.89 1.17 6.60
N TYR A 44 17.79 1.91 6.54
CA TYR A 44 17.12 2.48 7.72
C TYR A 44 16.60 1.44 8.72
N SER A 45 16.49 0.17 8.32
CA SER A 45 16.16 -0.93 9.25
C SER A 45 17.30 -1.30 10.20
N VAL A 46 18.52 -0.79 9.99
CA VAL A 46 19.64 -0.95 10.89
C VAL A 46 19.50 -0.07 12.13
N PRO A 47 19.44 1.28 12.03
CA PRO A 47 19.17 2.12 13.18
C PRO A 47 17.73 1.92 13.69
N ALA A 48 16.76 1.78 12.80
CA ALA A 48 15.39 1.36 13.07
C ALA A 48 14.75 2.11 14.24
N TRP A 49 14.80 3.43 14.25
CA TRP A 49 14.29 4.21 15.35
C TRP A 49 13.60 5.49 14.90
N ALA A 50 12.47 5.78 15.49
CA ALA A 50 11.77 7.04 15.46
C ALA A 50 11.00 7.23 16.78
N PRO A 51 10.70 8.47 17.20
CA PRO A 51 9.86 8.73 18.38
C PRO A 51 8.43 8.27 18.12
N THR A 52 7.85 7.48 19.02
CA THR A 52 6.49 6.91 18.85
C THR A 52 5.38 7.90 19.19
N ASP A 53 5.69 9.00 19.85
CA ASP A 53 4.77 10.06 20.27
C ASP A 53 4.76 11.30 19.33
N ALA A 54 5.45 11.22 18.19
CA ALA A 54 5.46 12.28 17.20
C ALA A 54 4.20 12.26 16.33
N ASP A 55 3.77 13.44 15.89
CA ASP A 55 2.69 13.56 14.91
C ASP A 55 3.18 13.20 13.50
N ILE A 56 2.33 12.51 12.72
CA ILE A 56 2.59 12.24 11.30
C ILE A 56 2.70 13.58 10.56
N GLY A 57 3.83 13.78 9.84
CA GLY A 57 4.10 15.03 9.12
C GLY A 57 4.52 16.19 9.99
N GLY A 58 4.97 15.93 11.22
CA GLY A 58 5.57 16.95 12.10
C GLY A 58 6.86 17.54 11.52
N GLU A 59 7.10 18.85 11.75
CA GLU A 59 8.25 19.57 11.15
C GLU A 59 9.62 18.98 11.54
N ASN A 60 9.80 18.62 12.83
CA ASN A 60 11.10 18.19 13.35
C ASN A 60 11.13 16.73 13.82
N ALA A 61 10.02 16.02 13.71
CA ALA A 61 9.90 14.63 14.11
C ALA A 61 8.76 13.94 13.37
N SER A 62 8.93 12.66 13.10
CA SER A 62 7.91 11.78 12.55
C SER A 62 8.02 10.44 13.26
N PRO A 63 6.92 9.67 13.43
CA PRO A 63 6.99 8.31 13.95
C PRO A 63 7.61 7.32 12.95
N TYR A 64 7.97 7.75 11.76
CA TYR A 64 8.43 6.96 10.64
C TYR A 64 9.93 6.66 10.70
N ALA A 65 10.30 5.45 11.06
CA ALA A 65 11.70 5.03 11.18
C ALA A 65 12.44 5.01 9.84
N GLU A 66 11.74 4.86 8.73
CA GLU A 66 12.31 4.94 7.38
C GLU A 66 12.77 6.36 7.01
N TRP A 67 12.38 7.37 7.76
CA TRP A 67 12.87 8.74 7.65
C TRP A 67 14.10 9.03 8.54
N TYR A 68 14.66 8.00 9.18
CA TYR A 68 15.87 8.13 9.99
C TYR A 68 17.01 8.87 9.29
N PRO A 69 17.33 8.55 7.99
CA PRO A 69 18.41 9.24 7.27
C PRO A 69 18.19 10.74 7.09
N TYR A 70 16.96 11.19 7.21
CA TYR A 70 16.60 12.61 7.16
C TYR A 70 16.79 13.26 8.53
N TYR A 71 16.13 12.73 9.55
CA TYR A 71 16.07 13.34 10.86
C TYR A 71 17.36 13.21 11.68
N MET A 72 18.26 12.25 11.37
CA MET A 72 19.54 12.11 12.06
C MET A 72 20.49 13.30 11.83
N TYR A 73 20.23 14.14 10.83
CA TYR A 73 21.01 15.36 10.52
C TYR A 73 20.32 16.66 10.95
N ASP A 74 19.10 16.59 11.45
CA ASP A 74 18.35 17.74 11.94
C ASP A 74 18.59 17.94 13.44
N GLU A 75 19.34 19.00 13.81
CA GLU A 75 19.70 19.29 15.20
C GLU A 75 18.50 19.57 16.12
N GLU A 76 17.30 19.81 15.56
CA GLU A 76 16.07 20.01 16.32
C GLU A 76 15.26 18.70 16.48
N SER A 77 15.68 17.59 15.84
CA SER A 77 15.00 16.31 15.87
C SER A 77 15.41 15.43 17.06
N PRO A 78 14.46 14.74 17.71
CA PRO A 78 14.77 13.66 18.66
C PRO A 78 15.64 12.55 18.06
N THR A 79 15.51 12.28 16.76
CA THR A 79 16.32 11.28 16.04
C THR A 79 17.80 11.68 15.99
N PHE A 80 18.10 12.97 15.87
CA PHE A 80 19.47 13.47 15.94
C PHE A 80 20.11 13.22 17.32
N ASP A 81 19.38 13.51 18.39
CA ASP A 81 19.85 13.26 19.74
C ASP A 81 20.07 11.77 20.00
N TYR A 82 19.09 10.92 19.61
CA TYR A 82 19.21 9.48 19.69
C TYR A 82 20.43 8.95 18.91
N HIS A 83 20.63 9.42 17.67
CA HIS A 83 21.77 9.01 16.85
C HIS A 83 23.11 9.29 17.52
N ARG A 84 23.25 10.50 18.10
CA ARG A 84 24.48 10.92 18.79
C ARG A 84 24.74 10.15 20.08
N GLU A 85 23.70 9.81 20.80
CA GLU A 85 23.80 9.04 22.05
C GLU A 85 24.15 7.58 21.78
N GLU A 86 23.52 6.95 20.78
CA GLU A 86 23.66 5.52 20.51
C GLU A 86 24.88 5.20 19.65
N TYR A 87 25.11 5.98 18.58
CA TYR A 87 26.16 5.67 17.59
C TYR A 87 27.35 6.64 17.66
N GLY A 88 27.14 7.85 18.16
CA GLY A 88 28.17 8.90 18.20
C GLY A 88 28.07 9.86 17.02
N ALA A 89 28.78 11.00 17.17
CA ALA A 89 28.69 12.11 16.21
C ALA A 89 29.46 11.88 14.90
N ASP A 90 30.32 10.88 14.85
CA ASP A 90 31.20 10.60 13.71
C ASP A 90 30.62 9.50 12.80
N VAL A 91 29.54 8.81 13.22
CA VAL A 91 28.85 7.80 12.41
C VAL A 91 27.92 8.50 11.43
N GLU A 92 27.98 8.12 10.18
CA GLU A 92 27.11 8.63 9.11
C GLU A 92 26.13 7.55 8.65
N TYR A 93 25.03 7.94 8.02
CA TYR A 93 24.02 6.99 7.56
C TYR A 93 24.62 5.87 6.64
N ALA A 94 25.59 6.24 5.81
CA ALA A 94 26.26 5.29 4.91
C ALA A 94 27.04 4.19 5.66
N ASP A 95 27.42 4.40 6.90
CA ASP A 95 28.14 3.38 7.69
C ASP A 95 27.22 2.20 8.03
N PHE A 96 25.90 2.42 8.12
CA PHE A 96 24.91 1.35 8.33
C PHE A 96 24.78 0.38 7.14
N ILE A 97 25.23 0.76 5.94
CA ILE A 97 25.17 -0.14 4.77
C ILE A 97 26.01 -1.41 5.01
N GLU A 98 27.19 -1.27 5.64
CA GLU A 98 28.05 -2.39 5.95
C GLU A 98 27.48 -3.31 7.06
N GLU A 99 26.56 -2.78 7.88
CA GLU A 99 25.88 -3.51 8.95
C GLU A 99 24.60 -4.20 8.49
N TRP A 100 24.09 -3.82 7.31
CA TRP A 100 22.86 -4.39 6.74
C TRP A 100 23.19 -5.63 5.90
N ASP A 101 23.11 -6.79 6.47
CA ASP A 101 23.48 -8.06 5.82
C ASP A 101 22.32 -8.93 5.34
N ALA A 102 21.07 -8.63 5.79
CA ALA A 102 19.87 -9.41 5.47
C ALA A 102 20.06 -10.93 5.67
N ALA A 103 20.80 -11.32 6.73
CA ALA A 103 21.34 -12.68 6.90
C ALA A 103 20.27 -13.77 7.04
N GLU A 104 19.09 -13.43 7.54
CA GLU A 104 17.95 -14.35 7.76
C GLU A 104 16.85 -14.17 6.72
N TRP A 105 17.09 -13.35 5.67
CA TRP A 105 16.06 -13.08 4.67
C TRP A 105 15.84 -14.25 3.72
N ASP A 106 14.61 -14.71 3.67
CA ASP A 106 14.11 -15.69 2.73
C ASP A 106 12.88 -15.14 1.98
N PRO A 107 12.99 -14.78 0.67
CA PRO A 107 11.88 -14.24 -0.10
C PRO A 107 10.73 -15.25 -0.26
N GLU A 108 11.02 -16.54 -0.24
CA GLU A 108 10.01 -17.59 -0.32
C GLU A 108 9.16 -17.62 0.96
N GLU A 109 9.79 -17.50 2.15
CA GLU A 109 9.06 -17.44 3.43
C GLU A 109 8.16 -16.21 3.50
N TRP A 110 8.64 -15.05 2.99
CA TRP A 110 7.80 -13.86 2.92
C TRP A 110 6.61 -14.07 1.99
N ALA A 111 6.84 -14.56 0.78
CA ALA A 111 5.78 -14.79 -0.19
C ALA A 111 4.78 -15.86 0.28
N ASP A 112 5.22 -16.91 0.99
CA ASP A 112 4.34 -17.89 1.63
C ASP A 112 3.42 -17.23 2.67
N LEU A 113 4.00 -16.41 3.56
CA LEU A 113 3.22 -15.69 4.58
C LEU A 113 2.15 -14.79 3.92
N PHE A 114 2.51 -14.05 2.88
CA PHE A 114 1.60 -13.12 2.21
C PHE A 114 0.49 -13.84 1.43
N ALA A 115 0.82 -14.95 0.78
CA ALA A 115 -0.18 -15.80 0.13
C ALA A 115 -1.13 -16.45 1.14
N ASP A 116 -0.61 -16.95 2.26
CA ASP A 116 -1.41 -17.58 3.33
C ASP A 116 -2.41 -16.61 3.97
N VAL A 117 -2.09 -15.32 4.02
CA VAL A 117 -3.04 -14.30 4.52
C VAL A 117 -4.01 -13.81 3.44
N GLY A 118 -3.87 -14.25 2.19
CA GLY A 118 -4.78 -13.92 1.09
C GLY A 118 -4.42 -12.64 0.35
N ALA A 119 -3.17 -12.16 0.40
CA ALA A 119 -2.74 -11.02 -0.39
C ALA A 119 -2.83 -11.33 -1.89
N GLY A 120 -3.39 -10.41 -2.67
CA GLY A 120 -3.44 -10.52 -4.14
C GLY A 120 -2.23 -9.87 -4.81
N TYR A 121 -1.53 -9.00 -4.11
CA TYR A 121 -0.33 -8.31 -4.60
C TYR A 121 0.61 -7.93 -3.46
N VAL A 122 1.88 -7.76 -3.80
CA VAL A 122 2.94 -7.34 -2.89
C VAL A 122 3.68 -6.17 -3.52
N VAL A 123 3.87 -5.08 -2.78
CA VAL A 123 4.63 -3.90 -3.21
C VAL A 123 5.88 -3.77 -2.36
N LEU A 124 7.06 -3.82 -2.98
CA LEU A 124 8.33 -3.55 -2.32
C LEU A 124 8.78 -2.12 -2.58
N THR A 125 9.20 -1.41 -1.56
CA THR A 125 9.93 -0.16 -1.73
C THR A 125 11.27 -0.45 -2.39
N GLY A 126 11.35 -0.30 -3.71
CA GLY A 126 12.57 -0.57 -4.46
C GLY A 126 13.68 0.42 -4.14
N GLU A 127 13.34 1.68 -3.89
CA GLU A 127 14.22 2.73 -3.40
C GLU A 127 13.39 3.69 -2.54
N HIS A 128 13.80 3.91 -1.30
CA HIS A 128 13.16 4.89 -0.42
C HIS A 128 13.84 6.27 -0.53
N HIS A 129 13.39 7.24 0.24
CA HIS A 129 13.97 8.61 0.29
C HIS A 129 15.44 8.64 0.72
N ASP A 130 16.00 7.53 1.20
CA ASP A 130 17.44 7.37 1.44
C ASP A 130 18.26 7.24 0.14
N GLY A 131 17.61 6.97 -1.00
CA GLY A 131 18.25 6.87 -2.31
C GLY A 131 19.10 5.62 -2.52
N PHE A 132 18.88 4.56 -1.71
CA PHE A 132 19.59 3.29 -1.82
C PHE A 132 18.72 2.23 -2.53
N PRO A 133 18.98 1.95 -3.83
CA PRO A 133 18.24 0.96 -4.59
C PRO A 133 18.41 -0.45 -4.04
N LEU A 134 17.31 -1.21 -3.97
CA LEU A 134 17.29 -2.61 -3.53
C LEU A 134 17.54 -3.61 -4.68
N TRP A 135 17.91 -3.13 -5.87
CA TRP A 135 18.18 -3.95 -7.07
C TRP A 135 19.56 -3.67 -7.67
N ASP A 136 20.01 -4.54 -8.54
CA ASP A 136 21.28 -4.42 -9.30
C ASP A 136 21.18 -3.33 -10.37
N THR A 137 21.23 -2.07 -9.95
CA THR A 137 21.15 -0.93 -10.85
C THR A 137 22.51 -0.61 -11.50
N HIS A 138 22.48 -0.28 -12.79
CA HIS A 138 23.67 0.14 -13.53
C HIS A 138 24.05 1.62 -13.28
N TYR A 139 23.19 2.39 -12.62
CA TYR A 139 23.35 3.85 -12.47
C TYR A 139 24.15 4.26 -11.24
N THR A 140 24.22 3.41 -10.22
CA THR A 140 25.01 3.66 -9.01
C THR A 140 25.56 2.35 -8.46
N LYS A 141 26.71 2.41 -7.78
CA LYS A 141 27.27 1.27 -7.04
C LYS A 141 26.72 1.16 -5.62
N TYR A 142 26.05 2.20 -5.16
CA TYR A 142 25.37 2.19 -3.87
C TYR A 142 23.99 1.57 -4.05
N ASN A 143 23.96 0.24 -4.05
CA ASN A 143 22.76 -0.56 -4.17
C ASN A 143 22.94 -1.90 -3.46
N ALA A 144 21.85 -2.59 -3.18
CA ALA A 144 21.83 -3.82 -2.39
C ALA A 144 22.55 -5.01 -3.06
N ALA A 145 22.75 -4.97 -4.37
CA ALA A 145 23.49 -6.03 -5.09
C ALA A 145 25.01 -5.89 -4.98
N GLU A 146 25.51 -4.66 -4.83
CA GLU A 146 26.94 -4.34 -4.75
C GLU A 146 27.43 -4.12 -3.32
N MET A 147 26.52 -3.81 -2.37
CA MET A 147 26.84 -3.46 -0.98
C MET A 147 25.80 -4.03 -0.01
N GLY A 148 26.17 -4.15 1.27
CA GLY A 148 25.28 -4.66 2.30
C GLY A 148 24.90 -6.12 2.04
N PRO A 149 23.64 -6.44 1.70
CA PRO A 149 23.19 -7.82 1.43
C PRO A 149 23.89 -8.51 0.26
N GLU A 150 24.51 -7.76 -0.66
CA GLU A 150 25.12 -8.26 -1.90
C GLU A 150 24.13 -9.15 -2.72
N ARG A 151 22.86 -8.74 -2.78
CA ARG A 151 21.77 -9.45 -3.46
C ARG A 151 20.84 -8.49 -4.20
N ASP A 152 20.26 -8.96 -5.30
CA ASP A 152 19.14 -8.31 -5.98
C ASP A 152 17.82 -8.64 -5.25
N LEU A 153 17.49 -7.82 -4.23
CA LEU A 153 16.33 -8.06 -3.37
C LEU A 153 15.01 -7.90 -4.11
N VAL A 154 14.95 -6.97 -5.07
CA VAL A 154 13.75 -6.75 -5.90
C VAL A 154 13.51 -7.96 -6.80
N GLY A 155 14.53 -8.47 -7.49
CA GLY A 155 14.42 -9.61 -8.40
C GLY A 155 14.05 -10.90 -7.68
N ASP A 156 14.69 -11.16 -6.55
CA ASP A 156 14.42 -12.35 -5.73
C ASP A 156 12.98 -12.36 -5.21
N LEU A 157 12.50 -11.23 -4.63
CA LEU A 157 11.13 -11.15 -4.14
C LEU A 157 10.10 -11.18 -5.27
N ALA A 158 10.34 -10.48 -6.39
CA ALA A 158 9.45 -10.50 -7.53
C ALA A 158 9.23 -11.92 -8.08
N THR A 159 10.26 -12.75 -8.04
CA THR A 159 10.19 -14.16 -8.44
C THR A 159 9.32 -14.94 -7.45
N ALA A 160 9.62 -14.86 -6.16
CA ALA A 160 8.91 -15.59 -5.11
C ALA A 160 7.41 -15.24 -5.03
N VAL A 161 7.07 -13.96 -5.21
CA VAL A 161 5.69 -13.46 -5.24
C VAL A 161 4.92 -14.04 -6.43
N ARG A 162 5.51 -14.03 -7.63
CA ARG A 162 4.89 -14.56 -8.85
C ARG A 162 4.73 -16.07 -8.84
N ASP A 163 5.65 -16.79 -8.21
CA ASP A 163 5.56 -18.25 -8.05
C ASP A 163 4.36 -18.67 -7.16
N ARG A 164 3.74 -17.70 -6.48
CA ARG A 164 2.50 -17.88 -5.68
C ARG A 164 1.27 -17.20 -6.28
N ASP A 165 1.30 -16.95 -7.59
CA ASP A 165 0.22 -16.32 -8.34
C ASP A 165 -0.19 -14.92 -7.82
N MET A 166 0.63 -14.26 -7.01
CA MET A 166 0.43 -12.88 -6.61
C MET A 166 1.02 -11.90 -7.64
N ARG A 167 0.48 -10.69 -7.70
CA ARG A 167 1.01 -9.59 -8.50
C ARG A 167 2.16 -8.90 -7.76
N PHE A 168 3.21 -8.52 -8.51
CA PHE A 168 4.34 -7.80 -7.96
C PHE A 168 4.27 -6.32 -8.32
N GLY A 169 4.33 -5.46 -7.31
CA GLY A 169 4.45 -4.01 -7.43
C GLY A 169 5.79 -3.52 -6.91
N ALA A 170 6.21 -2.37 -7.40
CA ALA A 170 7.38 -1.67 -6.90
C ALA A 170 7.02 -0.23 -6.53
N SER A 171 7.48 0.20 -5.38
CA SER A 171 7.41 1.59 -4.95
C SER A 171 8.74 2.29 -5.16
N TYR A 172 8.70 3.56 -5.51
CA TYR A 172 9.87 4.38 -5.79
C TYR A 172 9.71 5.79 -5.22
N HIS A 173 10.53 6.12 -4.21
CA HIS A 173 10.48 7.34 -3.43
C HIS A 173 11.71 8.22 -3.75
N ALA A 174 11.75 8.85 -4.90
CA ALA A 174 12.99 9.39 -5.42
C ALA A 174 13.24 10.89 -5.20
N ASN A 175 12.25 11.67 -4.81
CA ASN A 175 12.39 13.12 -4.81
C ASN A 175 13.21 13.65 -3.62
N TYR A 176 12.94 13.15 -2.42
CA TYR A 176 13.57 13.66 -1.20
C TYR A 176 15.03 13.29 -1.04
N ASN A 177 15.51 12.22 -1.68
CA ASN A 177 16.92 11.85 -1.66
C ASN A 177 17.84 12.92 -2.27
N TYR A 178 17.31 13.79 -3.15
CA TYR A 178 18.03 14.95 -3.68
C TYR A 178 18.41 15.95 -2.58
N TYR A 179 17.58 16.07 -1.56
CA TYR A 179 17.76 17.04 -0.47
C TYR A 179 18.51 16.46 0.75
N GLN A 180 18.85 15.17 0.74
CA GLN A 180 19.47 14.49 1.88
C GLN A 180 20.90 14.97 2.12
N PRO A 181 21.23 15.54 3.30
CA PRO A 181 22.61 15.85 3.68
C PRO A 181 23.44 14.56 3.76
N GLY A 182 24.58 14.52 3.13
CA GLY A 182 25.47 13.36 3.17
C GLY A 182 25.27 12.31 2.06
N PHE A 183 24.10 12.23 1.44
CA PHE A 183 23.86 11.33 0.31
C PHE A 183 24.33 11.93 -1.03
N ALA A 184 24.07 13.19 -1.27
CA ALA A 184 24.22 13.82 -2.56
C ALA A 184 25.64 13.74 -3.15
N GLY A 185 26.68 13.79 -2.37
CA GLY A 185 28.06 13.72 -2.88
C GLY A 185 28.69 12.34 -2.82
N ARG A 186 28.14 11.40 -2.06
CA ARG A 186 28.73 10.08 -1.80
C ARG A 186 28.24 8.99 -2.77
N PHE A 187 26.98 9.07 -3.18
CA PHE A 187 26.34 8.01 -3.99
C PHE A 187 26.57 8.15 -5.51
N GLY A 188 27.68 8.75 -5.90
CA GLY A 188 28.19 8.65 -7.27
C GLY A 188 27.85 9.79 -8.20
N HIS A 189 27.21 10.85 -7.70
CA HIS A 189 27.02 12.06 -8.51
C HIS A 189 27.57 13.30 -7.78
N PRO A 190 28.76 13.79 -8.16
CA PRO A 190 29.43 14.91 -7.47
C PRO A 190 28.69 16.25 -7.55
N ASP A 191 27.69 16.35 -8.42
CA ASP A 191 26.97 17.60 -8.69
C ASP A 191 25.64 17.71 -7.92
N TYR A 192 25.23 16.65 -7.20
CA TYR A 192 24.06 16.69 -6.33
C TYR A 192 24.42 17.11 -4.91
N ALA A 193 25.09 18.24 -4.79
CA ALA A 193 25.32 18.84 -3.50
C ALA A 193 23.98 19.29 -2.92
N ALA A 194 23.56 18.62 -1.86
CA ALA A 194 22.39 18.98 -1.10
C ALA A 194 22.35 20.48 -0.83
N GLY A 195 21.34 21.14 -1.34
CA GLY A 195 20.89 22.40 -0.77
C GLY A 195 20.27 22.09 0.59
N PRO A 196 20.14 23.06 1.50
CA PRO A 196 19.40 22.86 2.73
C PRO A 196 17.99 22.38 2.36
N LEU A 197 17.50 21.37 3.08
CA LEU A 197 16.12 20.92 3.01
C LEU A 197 15.19 22.12 3.04
N GLY A 198 14.23 22.17 2.11
CA GLY A 198 13.28 23.26 2.03
C GLY A 198 13.79 24.50 1.30
N SER A 199 14.88 24.49 0.57
CA SER A 199 15.12 25.51 -0.43
C SER A 199 14.23 25.25 -1.67
N GLU A 200 12.96 25.50 -1.52
CA GLU A 200 11.88 25.24 -2.46
C GLU A 200 12.02 25.98 -3.80
N GLU A 201 12.98 26.89 -3.95
CA GLU A 201 13.04 27.78 -5.09
C GLU A 201 13.56 27.13 -6.39
N SER A 202 14.10 25.90 -6.37
CA SER A 202 14.65 25.32 -7.61
C SER A 202 14.46 23.82 -7.83
N GLY A 203 13.95 23.04 -6.90
CA GLY A 203 13.76 21.59 -7.08
C GLY A 203 15.01 20.83 -7.56
N PRO A 204 14.94 19.52 -7.79
CA PRO A 204 16.03 18.76 -8.36
C PRO A 204 16.37 19.22 -9.78
N GLY A 205 17.66 19.43 -10.07
CA GLY A 205 18.12 19.85 -11.40
C GLY A 205 17.83 18.79 -12.48
N PRO A 206 17.84 19.19 -13.78
CA PRO A 206 17.46 18.28 -14.88
C PRO A 206 18.35 17.04 -14.97
N GLU A 207 19.60 17.10 -14.55
CA GLU A 207 20.51 15.95 -14.54
C GLU A 207 20.11 14.92 -13.50
N TYR A 208 19.64 15.36 -12.34
CA TYR A 208 19.10 14.46 -11.32
C TYR A 208 17.78 13.83 -11.78
N VAL A 209 16.89 14.61 -12.41
CA VAL A 209 15.63 14.10 -12.96
C VAL A 209 15.91 13.04 -14.05
N ASP A 210 16.91 13.26 -14.90
CA ASP A 210 17.35 12.26 -15.89
C ASP A 210 17.86 10.99 -15.22
N PHE A 211 18.68 11.12 -14.17
CA PHE A 211 19.22 9.99 -13.41
C PHE A 211 18.11 9.19 -12.70
N MET A 212 17.22 9.86 -11.99
CA MET A 212 16.07 9.29 -11.31
C MET A 212 15.18 8.50 -12.29
N ASN A 213 14.78 9.14 -13.40
CA ASN A 213 13.94 8.51 -14.41
C ASN A 213 14.63 7.34 -15.12
N ALA A 214 15.97 7.39 -15.27
CA ALA A 214 16.73 6.28 -15.86
C ALA A 214 16.68 5.04 -14.95
N LYS A 215 16.83 5.20 -13.63
CA LYS A 215 16.67 4.12 -12.64
C LYS A 215 15.24 3.57 -12.63
N HIS A 216 14.23 4.43 -12.64
CA HIS A 216 12.82 4.01 -12.74
C HIS A 216 12.54 3.16 -13.98
N ARG A 217 12.99 3.61 -15.15
CA ARG A 217 12.84 2.86 -16.39
C ARG A 217 13.61 1.53 -16.37
N GLU A 218 14.76 1.49 -15.70
CA GLU A 218 15.50 0.24 -15.49
C GLU A 218 14.67 -0.73 -14.64
N LEU A 219 14.17 -0.31 -13.48
CA LEU A 219 13.31 -1.11 -12.63
C LEU A 219 12.09 -1.65 -13.38
N ILE A 220 11.39 -0.80 -14.14
CA ILE A 220 10.26 -1.21 -14.99
C ILE A 220 10.68 -2.25 -16.04
N ARG A 221 11.86 -2.11 -16.64
CA ARG A 221 12.30 -3.00 -17.72
C ARG A 221 12.79 -4.34 -17.25
N GLU A 222 13.50 -4.37 -16.14
CA GLU A 222 14.13 -5.58 -15.61
C GLU A 222 13.12 -6.44 -14.84
N TYR A 223 12.21 -5.83 -14.09
CA TYR A 223 11.32 -6.57 -13.20
C TYR A 223 9.86 -6.62 -13.65
N ASP A 224 9.44 -5.85 -14.66
CA ASP A 224 8.08 -5.82 -15.20
C ASP A 224 6.99 -5.80 -14.10
N PRO A 225 6.96 -4.80 -13.20
CA PRO A 225 5.97 -4.75 -12.13
C PRO A 225 4.55 -4.65 -12.69
N ASP A 226 3.55 -5.16 -11.94
CA ASP A 226 2.12 -5.03 -12.25
C ASP A 226 1.54 -3.74 -11.67
N LEU A 227 2.22 -3.15 -10.67
CA LEU A 227 1.84 -1.93 -10.01
C LEU A 227 3.08 -1.05 -9.80
N LEU A 228 2.97 0.24 -10.16
CA LEU A 228 3.92 1.28 -9.75
C LEU A 228 3.28 2.14 -8.66
N TRP A 229 3.94 2.19 -7.52
CA TRP A 229 3.55 3.00 -6.40
C TRP A 229 4.55 4.15 -6.23
N PHE A 230 4.17 5.34 -6.71
CA PHE A 230 4.98 6.54 -6.51
C PHE A 230 4.80 7.06 -5.10
N ASP A 231 5.87 7.62 -4.53
CA ASP A 231 5.79 8.44 -3.34
C ASP A 231 6.70 9.66 -3.49
N THR A 232 6.21 10.60 -4.27
CA THR A 232 6.88 11.87 -4.56
C THR A 232 5.98 13.03 -4.13
N PRO A 233 5.62 13.13 -2.84
CA PRO A 233 4.75 14.19 -2.35
C PRO A 233 5.39 15.56 -2.59
N ASN A 234 4.56 16.58 -2.84
CA ASN A 234 4.97 17.96 -3.10
C ASN A 234 5.90 18.14 -4.32
N ALA A 235 5.95 17.17 -5.22
CA ALA A 235 6.77 17.28 -6.41
C ALA A 235 5.92 17.74 -7.60
N ASP A 236 6.44 18.70 -8.36
CA ASP A 236 5.87 19.07 -9.64
C ASP A 236 6.02 17.89 -10.62
N SER A 237 4.89 17.27 -10.98
CA SER A 237 4.85 16.11 -11.88
C SER A 237 5.43 16.40 -13.26
N ASP A 238 5.31 17.63 -13.75
CA ASP A 238 5.90 18.07 -15.02
C ASP A 238 7.41 18.16 -14.90
N HIS A 239 7.89 18.71 -13.81
CA HIS A 239 9.31 18.82 -13.51
C HIS A 239 9.96 17.45 -13.39
N LEU A 240 9.32 16.50 -12.73
CA LEU A 240 9.79 15.13 -12.58
C LEU A 240 9.53 14.25 -13.81
N ARG A 241 8.82 14.76 -14.83
CA ARG A 241 8.41 14.04 -16.04
C ARG A 241 7.60 12.78 -15.75
N ALA A 242 6.68 12.89 -14.82
CA ALA A 242 5.84 11.77 -14.39
C ALA A 242 4.97 11.24 -15.54
N ARG A 243 4.43 12.15 -16.38
CA ARG A 243 3.59 11.77 -17.54
C ARG A 243 4.34 10.91 -18.56
N GLU A 244 5.58 11.25 -18.88
CA GLU A 244 6.41 10.46 -19.80
C GLU A 244 6.74 9.09 -19.23
N LEU A 245 6.96 9.00 -17.92
CA LEU A 245 7.24 7.74 -17.25
C LEU A 245 6.00 6.85 -17.19
N MET A 246 4.82 7.41 -16.84
CA MET A 246 3.55 6.69 -16.83
C MET A 246 3.16 6.21 -18.24
N ALA A 247 3.30 7.08 -19.27
CA ALA A 247 3.06 6.69 -20.65
C ALA A 247 3.97 5.54 -21.09
N ASP A 248 5.27 5.60 -20.79
CA ASP A 248 6.23 4.51 -21.04
C ASP A 248 5.79 3.20 -20.38
N PHE A 249 5.31 3.26 -19.12
CA PHE A 249 4.87 2.11 -18.37
C PHE A 249 3.60 1.48 -18.95
N TYR A 250 2.55 2.27 -19.19
CA TYR A 250 1.29 1.79 -19.77
C TYR A 250 1.49 1.24 -21.19
N ASN A 251 2.26 1.94 -22.03
CA ASN A 251 2.55 1.49 -23.41
C ASN A 251 3.35 0.19 -23.42
N ARG A 252 4.31 0.03 -22.51
CA ARG A 252 5.05 -1.22 -22.34
C ARG A 252 4.14 -2.37 -21.92
N ALA A 253 3.22 -2.12 -20.99
CA ALA A 253 2.25 -3.12 -20.57
C ALA A 253 1.31 -3.51 -21.70
N ALA A 254 0.77 -2.52 -22.43
CA ALA A 254 -0.10 -2.74 -23.59
C ALA A 254 0.61 -3.56 -24.70
N GLU A 255 1.87 -3.25 -25.03
CA GLU A 255 2.68 -4.01 -26.00
C GLU A 255 2.80 -5.50 -25.61
N ARG A 256 2.83 -5.79 -24.33
CA ARG A 256 2.99 -7.14 -23.76
C ARG A 256 1.67 -7.84 -23.42
N GLY A 257 0.55 -7.15 -23.60
CA GLY A 257 -0.77 -7.65 -23.22
C GLY A 257 -0.92 -7.86 -21.72
N ARG A 258 -0.26 -6.99 -20.92
CA ARG A 258 -0.34 -7.00 -19.45
C ARG A 258 -1.24 -5.88 -18.97
N GLU A 259 -1.90 -6.13 -17.87
CA GLU A 259 -2.73 -5.16 -17.15
C GLU A 259 -1.94 -4.66 -15.93
N VAL A 260 -1.81 -3.34 -15.79
CA VAL A 260 -1.01 -2.69 -14.75
C VAL A 260 -1.81 -1.57 -14.10
N VAL A 261 -1.33 -1.04 -12.98
CA VAL A 261 -1.91 0.13 -12.30
C VAL A 261 -0.83 1.06 -11.75
N VAL A 262 -1.18 2.33 -11.63
CA VAL A 262 -0.34 3.39 -11.03
C VAL A 262 -1.18 4.18 -10.04
N ASN A 263 -0.61 4.49 -8.87
CA ASN A 263 -1.25 5.34 -7.87
C ASN A 263 -1.20 6.84 -8.27
N ASP A 264 -1.89 7.68 -7.52
CA ASP A 264 -2.01 9.12 -7.80
C ASP A 264 -0.83 9.99 -7.31
N ARG A 265 0.10 9.45 -6.52
CA ARG A 265 1.17 10.25 -5.88
C ARG A 265 2.29 10.71 -6.84
N ALA A 266 2.25 10.34 -8.11
CA ALA A 266 3.12 10.91 -9.14
C ALA A 266 2.67 12.30 -9.61
N ALA A 267 1.44 12.70 -9.32
CA ALA A 267 0.75 13.85 -9.91
C ALA A 267 -0.08 14.66 -8.92
N THR A 268 0.01 14.38 -7.62
CA THR A 268 -0.75 15.10 -6.61
C THR A 268 0.08 16.19 -5.93
N ASP A 269 -0.49 17.39 -5.80
CA ASP A 269 0.07 18.48 -5.01
C ASP A 269 -0.23 18.35 -3.51
N ALA A 270 -0.89 17.27 -3.08
CA ALA A 270 -1.28 17.07 -1.69
C ALA A 270 -0.16 16.50 -0.84
N VAL A 271 0.11 17.18 0.26
CA VAL A 271 1.04 16.71 1.29
C VAL A 271 0.35 15.66 2.15
N GLY A 272 0.95 14.49 2.29
CA GLY A 272 0.60 13.55 3.35
C GLY A 272 -0.74 12.84 3.18
N GLY A 273 -1.12 12.44 1.96
CA GLY A 273 -2.08 11.35 1.74
C GLY A 273 -3.51 11.51 2.26
N THR A 274 -3.89 12.65 2.82
CA THR A 274 -5.28 12.95 3.20
C THR A 274 -5.98 13.71 2.09
N ILE A 275 -6.15 13.07 0.95
CA ILE A 275 -7.04 13.62 -0.08
C ILE A 275 -8.38 12.98 0.14
N ASP A 276 -9.35 13.77 0.56
CA ASP A 276 -10.75 13.46 0.29
C ASP A 276 -10.96 13.73 -1.20
N PRO A 277 -11.15 12.72 -2.05
CA PRO A 277 -11.35 12.91 -3.49
C PRO A 277 -12.59 13.77 -3.79
N ASP A 278 -13.48 13.96 -2.83
CA ASP A 278 -14.72 14.72 -2.97
C ASP A 278 -14.63 16.17 -2.42
N GLU A 279 -13.62 16.51 -1.57
CA GLU A 279 -13.57 17.83 -0.92
C GLU A 279 -12.75 18.89 -1.65
N ASP A 280 -11.69 18.58 -2.38
CA ASP A 280 -10.74 19.62 -2.79
C ASP A 280 -10.67 19.96 -4.28
N GLY A 281 -11.43 19.35 -5.16
CA GLY A 281 -11.47 19.75 -6.59
C GLY A 281 -10.07 19.81 -7.26
N GLY A 282 -9.05 19.27 -6.62
CA GLY A 282 -7.74 19.08 -7.19
C GLY A 282 -7.78 17.97 -8.25
N GLU A 283 -7.22 18.23 -9.43
CA GLU A 283 -7.09 17.20 -10.45
C GLU A 283 -6.07 16.16 -9.94
N THR A 284 -6.57 15.00 -9.49
CA THR A 284 -5.73 13.84 -9.17
C THR A 284 -5.69 12.91 -10.36
N HIS A 285 -4.50 12.50 -10.76
CA HIS A 285 -4.25 11.62 -11.90
C HIS A 285 -3.76 10.25 -11.40
N GLY A 286 -3.83 9.23 -12.25
CA GLY A 286 -3.51 7.85 -11.90
C GLY A 286 -4.76 6.99 -11.78
N ASP A 287 -4.56 5.69 -11.60
CA ASP A 287 -5.65 4.71 -11.62
C ASP A 287 -6.44 4.67 -10.29
N PHE A 288 -5.80 5.02 -9.18
CA PHE A 288 -6.40 4.99 -7.85
C PHE A 288 -5.77 6.03 -6.91
N VAL A 289 -6.56 6.52 -5.94
CA VAL A 289 -6.08 7.44 -4.91
C VAL A 289 -5.62 6.70 -3.66
N THR A 290 -4.69 7.29 -2.89
CA THR A 290 -3.99 6.60 -1.79
C THR A 290 -4.02 7.39 -0.48
N PRO A 291 -5.16 7.41 0.25
CA PRO A 291 -5.20 7.95 1.61
C PRO A 291 -4.30 7.12 2.55
N GLU A 292 -3.55 7.83 3.40
CA GLU A 292 -2.60 7.23 4.33
C GLU A 292 -3.11 7.32 5.76
N TYR A 293 -3.13 6.18 6.47
CA TYR A 293 -3.74 6.02 7.80
C TYR A 293 -5.18 6.55 7.90
N ALA A 294 -5.87 6.64 6.78
CA ALA A 294 -7.24 7.16 6.68
C ALA A 294 -8.12 6.23 5.85
N THR A 295 -9.43 6.33 6.08
CA THR A 295 -10.48 5.67 5.28
C THR A 295 -11.44 6.74 4.78
N LEU A 296 -12.07 6.51 3.62
CA LEU A 296 -13.06 7.43 3.10
C LEU A 296 -14.37 7.32 3.89
N ASP A 297 -15.05 8.45 4.06
CA ASP A 297 -16.31 8.50 4.80
C ASP A 297 -17.48 7.86 4.04
N SER A 298 -17.42 7.81 2.71
CA SER A 298 -18.51 7.36 1.86
C SER A 298 -18.05 6.44 0.72
N LEU A 299 -19.03 5.77 0.11
CA LEU A 299 -18.84 5.03 -1.13
C LEU A 299 -18.42 5.99 -2.26
N THR A 300 -17.36 5.63 -2.98
CA THR A 300 -16.87 6.37 -4.15
C THR A 300 -16.86 5.50 -5.41
N GLU A 301 -17.08 6.13 -6.57
CA GLU A 301 -16.93 5.47 -7.88
C GLU A 301 -15.44 5.28 -8.22
N ARG A 302 -14.59 6.24 -7.82
CA ARG A 302 -13.16 6.16 -8.05
C ARG A 302 -12.53 5.07 -7.19
N LYS A 303 -11.62 4.29 -7.78
CA LYS A 303 -10.84 3.29 -7.04
C LYS A 303 -9.87 3.97 -6.09
N TRP A 304 -9.70 3.41 -4.90
CA TRP A 304 -8.78 3.90 -3.91
C TRP A 304 -8.11 2.77 -3.12
N GLU A 305 -7.05 3.10 -2.43
CA GLU A 305 -6.28 2.14 -1.65
C GLU A 305 -5.88 2.80 -0.32
N ALA A 306 -6.43 2.30 0.78
CA ALA A 306 -5.96 2.69 2.11
C ALA A 306 -4.55 2.14 2.32
N CYS A 307 -3.58 3.03 2.55
CA CYS A 307 -2.20 2.66 2.85
C CYS A 307 -1.92 2.91 4.32
N ARG A 308 -1.43 1.89 5.05
CA ARG A 308 -1.05 2.04 6.45
C ARG A 308 -0.06 1.00 6.93
N GLY A 309 0.74 1.36 7.94
CA GLY A 309 1.50 0.42 8.75
C GLY A 309 0.63 -0.43 9.69
N ILE A 310 1.16 -1.57 10.10
CA ILE A 310 0.63 -2.33 11.24
C ILE A 310 0.92 -1.58 12.54
N GLY A 311 2.10 -0.94 12.65
CA GLY A 311 2.44 0.03 13.68
C GLY A 311 2.20 1.47 13.20
N HIS A 312 2.81 2.42 13.89
CA HIS A 312 2.82 3.85 13.50
C HIS A 312 3.83 4.11 12.38
N SER A 313 4.91 3.33 12.31
CA SER A 313 5.96 3.42 11.29
C SER A 313 5.73 2.46 10.14
N PHE A 314 6.15 2.84 8.93
CA PHE A 314 6.21 1.90 7.81
C PHE A 314 7.49 1.05 7.89
N GLY A 315 8.66 1.64 8.08
CA GLY A 315 9.88 0.88 8.39
C GLY A 315 9.85 0.28 9.81
N PHE A 316 10.66 -0.74 10.05
CA PHE A 316 10.80 -1.28 11.40
C PHE A 316 11.23 -0.21 12.39
N ASN A 317 10.43 -0.01 13.44
CA ASN A 317 10.75 0.90 14.54
C ASN A 317 10.90 0.11 15.84
N ARG A 318 12.13 0.03 16.37
CA ARG A 318 12.43 -0.69 17.61
C ARG A 318 11.86 -0.04 18.86
N ALA A 319 11.42 1.21 18.75
CA ALA A 319 10.81 1.94 19.85
C ALA A 319 9.30 1.60 20.02
N GLU A 320 8.66 1.01 19.00
CA GLU A 320 7.28 0.55 19.07
C GLU A 320 7.14 -0.67 19.99
N ASP A 321 6.10 -0.70 20.80
CA ASP A 321 5.71 -1.83 21.61
C ASP A 321 4.41 -2.51 21.10
N GLU A 322 3.83 -3.43 21.87
CA GLU A 322 2.62 -4.16 21.43
C GLU A 322 1.40 -3.25 21.28
N ASP A 323 1.32 -2.18 22.09
CA ASP A 323 0.18 -1.26 22.11
C ASP A 323 0.24 -0.24 20.96
N ASP A 324 1.41 -0.07 20.33
CA ASP A 324 1.59 0.78 19.14
C ASP A 324 1.08 0.10 17.85
N HIS A 325 0.82 -1.20 17.88
CA HIS A 325 0.33 -1.96 16.73
C HIS A 325 -1.20 -2.04 16.74
N ILE A 326 -1.83 -1.89 15.57
CA ILE A 326 -3.28 -2.01 15.42
C ILE A 326 -3.84 -3.30 16.02
N ASP A 327 -4.95 -3.21 16.76
CA ASP A 327 -5.66 -4.38 17.28
C ASP A 327 -6.15 -5.27 16.10
N PRO A 328 -6.03 -6.61 16.18
CA PRO A 328 -6.47 -7.49 15.09
C PRO A 328 -7.95 -7.33 14.71
N GLY A 329 -8.83 -7.07 15.68
CA GLY A 329 -10.25 -6.84 15.41
C GLY A 329 -10.50 -5.49 14.74
N GLU A 330 -9.75 -4.46 15.11
CA GLU A 330 -9.79 -3.16 14.45
C GLU A 330 -9.28 -3.27 13.01
N LEU A 331 -8.19 -4.00 12.78
CA LEU A 331 -7.65 -4.25 11.44
C LEU A 331 -8.69 -4.92 10.53
N VAL A 332 -9.37 -5.97 11.01
CA VAL A 332 -10.43 -6.65 10.24
C VAL A 332 -11.59 -5.71 9.95
N ARG A 333 -12.07 -4.94 10.94
CA ARG A 333 -13.18 -3.99 10.75
C ARG A 333 -12.81 -2.87 9.77
N THR A 334 -11.62 -2.32 9.88
CA THR A 334 -11.08 -1.33 8.93
C THR A 334 -11.03 -1.90 7.52
N PHE A 335 -10.55 -3.12 7.36
CA PHE A 335 -10.49 -3.77 6.05
C PHE A 335 -11.86 -3.99 5.43
N VAL A 336 -12.83 -4.46 6.21
CA VAL A 336 -14.22 -4.62 5.76
C VAL A 336 -14.83 -3.28 5.35
N ASP A 337 -14.60 -2.23 6.14
CA ASP A 337 -15.06 -0.86 5.82
C ASP A 337 -14.47 -0.36 4.50
N VAL A 338 -13.16 -0.45 4.33
CA VAL A 338 -12.43 -0.10 3.09
C VAL A 338 -13.02 -0.79 1.88
N VAL A 339 -13.22 -2.12 1.94
CA VAL A 339 -13.72 -2.92 0.82
C VAL A 339 -15.16 -2.54 0.46
N SER A 340 -16.02 -2.25 1.46
CA SER A 340 -17.41 -1.86 1.22
C SER A 340 -17.54 -0.52 0.48
N LYS A 341 -16.53 0.36 0.60
CA LYS A 341 -16.46 1.69 0.00
C LYS A 341 -15.65 1.74 -1.31
N ASN A 342 -15.43 0.60 -1.97
CA ASN A 342 -14.65 0.44 -3.22
C ASN A 342 -13.14 0.51 -3.04
N GLY A 343 -12.63 0.39 -1.81
CA GLY A 343 -11.20 0.44 -1.51
C GLY A 343 -10.49 -0.90 -1.66
N ASN A 344 -9.15 -0.82 -1.70
CA ASN A 344 -8.22 -1.89 -1.35
C ASN A 344 -7.48 -1.48 -0.06
N LEU A 345 -6.97 -2.44 0.68
CA LEU A 345 -6.03 -2.19 1.78
C LEU A 345 -4.63 -2.61 1.34
N LEU A 346 -3.68 -1.68 1.39
CA LEU A 346 -2.25 -1.95 1.27
C LEU A 346 -1.65 -1.90 2.67
N LEU A 347 -1.52 -3.07 3.29
CA LEU A 347 -1.06 -3.21 4.67
C LEU A 347 0.45 -3.40 4.72
N ASN A 348 1.15 -2.47 5.38
CA ASN A 348 2.60 -2.46 5.39
C ASN A 348 3.21 -3.28 6.51
N VAL A 349 4.29 -3.96 6.17
CA VAL A 349 5.24 -4.56 7.11
C VAL A 349 6.60 -3.85 7.02
N GLY A 350 7.26 -3.70 8.17
CA GLY A 350 8.63 -3.20 8.27
C GLY A 350 9.56 -4.31 8.78
N PRO A 351 10.29 -5.00 7.89
CA PRO A 351 11.24 -6.01 8.31
C PRO A 351 12.45 -5.44 9.06
N GLN A 352 13.01 -6.25 9.97
CA GLN A 352 14.26 -5.95 10.65
C GLN A 352 15.45 -6.01 9.68
N ALA A 353 16.61 -5.51 10.09
CA ALA A 353 17.81 -5.48 9.25
C ALA A 353 18.25 -6.88 8.78
N ASP A 354 18.04 -7.91 9.57
CA ASP A 354 18.34 -9.30 9.22
C ASP A 354 17.35 -9.91 8.19
N GLY A 355 16.26 -9.21 7.86
CA GLY A 355 15.22 -9.67 6.94
C GLY A 355 14.06 -10.39 7.59
N THR A 356 14.03 -10.50 8.92
CA THR A 356 12.87 -11.10 9.61
C THR A 356 11.73 -10.08 9.77
N ILE A 357 10.49 -10.51 9.48
CA ILE A 357 9.31 -9.71 9.80
C ILE A 357 9.03 -9.83 11.31
N PRO A 358 8.81 -8.72 12.05
CA PRO A 358 8.56 -8.75 13.48
C PRO A 358 7.35 -9.61 13.87
N ASP A 359 7.45 -10.36 14.97
CA ASP A 359 6.37 -11.22 15.44
C ASP A 359 5.04 -10.48 15.70
N PRO A 360 5.01 -9.25 16.24
CA PRO A 360 3.76 -8.49 16.36
C PRO A 360 3.07 -8.28 15.02
N GLN A 361 3.82 -7.98 13.95
CA GLN A 361 3.29 -7.79 12.61
C GLN A 361 2.79 -9.11 11.99
N LYS A 362 3.57 -10.20 12.14
CA LYS A 362 3.13 -11.55 11.70
C LYS A 362 1.82 -11.99 12.36
N ARG A 363 1.63 -11.67 13.65
CA ARG A 363 0.39 -12.01 14.36
C ARG A 363 -0.83 -11.28 13.77
N ARG A 364 -0.70 -9.99 13.41
CA ARG A 364 -1.79 -9.21 12.78
C ARG A 364 -2.13 -9.74 11.39
N LEU A 365 -1.12 -10.01 10.58
CA LEU A 365 -1.31 -10.64 9.27
C LEU A 365 -2.04 -11.97 9.40
N ARG A 366 -1.59 -12.87 10.28
CA ARG A 366 -2.22 -14.18 10.47
C ARG A 366 -3.67 -14.07 10.97
N ALA A 367 -3.95 -13.16 11.90
CA ALA A 367 -5.31 -12.93 12.39
C ALA A 367 -6.25 -12.48 11.26
N LEU A 368 -5.78 -11.59 10.37
CA LEU A 368 -6.52 -11.19 9.17
C LEU A 368 -6.72 -12.38 8.23
N GLY A 369 -5.67 -13.18 7.97
CA GLY A 369 -5.74 -14.38 7.12
C GLY A 369 -6.68 -15.45 7.69
N GLU A 370 -6.67 -15.70 8.99
CA GLU A 370 -7.60 -16.62 9.67
C GLU A 370 -9.05 -16.16 9.47
N TRP A 371 -9.35 -14.88 9.64
CA TRP A 371 -10.67 -14.32 9.37
C TRP A 371 -11.06 -14.45 7.90
N LEU A 372 -10.15 -14.15 6.98
CA LEU A 372 -10.37 -14.25 5.52
C LEU A 372 -10.57 -15.70 5.06
N SER A 373 -9.97 -16.68 5.72
CA SER A 373 -10.18 -18.09 5.40
C SER A 373 -11.65 -18.54 5.54
N VAL A 374 -12.41 -17.82 6.37
CA VAL A 374 -13.85 -18.04 6.60
C VAL A 374 -14.73 -17.09 5.78
N ASN A 375 -14.35 -15.80 5.76
CA ASN A 375 -15.20 -14.73 5.23
C ASN A 375 -14.72 -14.18 3.86
N GLY A 376 -13.69 -14.77 3.26
CA GLY A 376 -13.06 -14.26 2.04
C GLY A 376 -14.01 -14.14 0.83
N GLU A 377 -15.08 -14.95 0.77
CA GLU A 377 -16.10 -14.81 -0.29
C GLU A 377 -16.89 -13.51 -0.22
N ALA A 378 -17.00 -12.90 0.99
CA ALA A 378 -17.62 -11.60 1.20
C ALA A 378 -16.68 -10.44 0.88
N VAL A 379 -15.42 -10.72 0.51
CA VAL A 379 -14.34 -9.76 0.29
C VAL A 379 -13.81 -9.83 -1.14
N PHE A 380 -13.19 -10.95 -1.50
CA PHE A 380 -12.49 -11.10 -2.78
C PHE A 380 -13.43 -11.22 -3.96
N GLY A 381 -13.10 -10.51 -5.06
CA GLY A 381 -13.92 -10.48 -6.26
C GLY A 381 -15.26 -9.78 -6.08
N THR A 382 -15.49 -9.12 -4.94
CA THR A 382 -16.71 -8.36 -4.69
C THR A 382 -16.68 -6.97 -5.32
N ARG A 383 -17.85 -6.35 -5.39
CA ARG A 383 -18.02 -4.92 -5.74
C ARG A 383 -18.86 -4.27 -4.63
N PRO A 384 -18.77 -2.95 -4.47
CA PRO A 384 -19.64 -2.24 -3.56
C PRO A 384 -21.10 -2.48 -3.87
N TRP A 385 -21.93 -2.46 -2.84
CA TRP A 385 -23.38 -2.42 -2.99
C TRP A 385 -23.86 -0.98 -3.29
N VAL A 386 -25.18 -0.76 -3.40
CA VAL A 386 -25.76 0.59 -3.59
C VAL A 386 -25.55 1.52 -2.40
N VAL A 387 -25.33 0.96 -1.22
CA VAL A 387 -24.90 1.62 0.01
C VAL A 387 -23.76 0.82 0.62
N ALA A 388 -22.79 1.49 1.23
CA ALA A 388 -21.67 0.82 1.86
C ALA A 388 -22.01 0.27 3.25
N GLU A 389 -22.90 0.96 3.99
CA GLU A 389 -23.11 0.75 5.42
C GLU A 389 -24.58 0.76 5.83
N ASP A 390 -24.87 0.21 7.00
CA ASP A 390 -26.20 0.10 7.60
C ASP A 390 -26.12 0.25 9.12
N ASP A 391 -27.05 1.00 9.70
CA ASP A 391 -27.15 1.30 11.13
C ASP A 391 -28.51 0.90 11.76
N HIS A 392 -29.28 0.04 11.08
CA HIS A 392 -30.58 -0.43 11.58
C HIS A 392 -30.47 -1.45 12.71
N SER A 393 -29.29 -2.03 12.92
CA SER A 393 -28.97 -2.96 14.01
C SER A 393 -28.29 -2.25 15.19
N ASP A 394 -28.08 -2.99 16.29
CA ASP A 394 -27.25 -2.62 17.42
C ASP A 394 -25.73 -2.68 17.11
N VAL A 395 -25.37 -3.19 15.93
CA VAL A 395 -24.02 -3.27 15.42
C VAL A 395 -23.96 -2.66 14.01
N GLU A 396 -22.82 -2.10 13.68
CA GLU A 396 -22.56 -1.59 12.33
C GLU A 396 -22.45 -2.73 11.32
N VAL A 397 -22.95 -2.50 10.11
CA VAL A 397 -22.91 -3.45 9.01
C VAL A 397 -22.28 -2.81 7.79
N ARG A 398 -21.53 -3.61 7.02
CA ARG A 398 -20.96 -3.22 5.73
C ARG A 398 -21.45 -4.16 4.63
N TYR A 399 -21.67 -3.61 3.44
CA TYR A 399 -22.22 -4.36 2.30
C TYR A 399 -21.21 -4.55 1.18
N THR A 400 -21.19 -5.75 0.65
CA THR A 400 -20.50 -6.08 -0.62
C THR A 400 -21.41 -6.99 -1.46
N TRP A 401 -21.17 -7.02 -2.77
CA TRP A 401 -21.94 -7.86 -3.70
C TRP A 401 -21.03 -8.59 -4.67
N ARG A 402 -21.35 -9.84 -4.96
CA ARG A 402 -20.64 -10.66 -5.94
C ARG A 402 -21.57 -11.72 -6.56
N GLU A 403 -21.61 -11.80 -7.90
CA GLU A 403 -22.18 -12.92 -8.66
C GLU A 403 -23.59 -13.37 -8.22
N GLY A 404 -24.49 -12.43 -7.92
CA GLY A 404 -25.85 -12.72 -7.47
C GLY A 404 -26.00 -12.98 -5.98
N ALA A 405 -24.97 -12.75 -5.19
CA ALA A 405 -25.01 -12.80 -3.73
C ALA A 405 -24.71 -11.41 -3.11
N LEU A 406 -25.53 -10.99 -2.17
CA LEU A 406 -25.27 -9.84 -1.29
C LEU A 406 -24.67 -10.35 0.02
N TYR A 407 -23.64 -9.69 0.47
CA TYR A 407 -23.01 -9.94 1.77
C TYR A 407 -23.25 -8.75 2.70
N ALA A 408 -23.81 -9.04 3.88
CA ALA A 408 -23.95 -8.08 4.97
C ALA A 408 -22.98 -8.51 6.09
N THR A 409 -21.89 -7.76 6.26
CA THR A 409 -20.87 -8.06 7.28
C THR A 409 -21.08 -7.21 8.50
N ALA A 410 -21.56 -7.83 9.60
CA ALA A 410 -21.69 -7.21 10.90
C ALA A 410 -20.32 -7.07 11.56
N LEU A 411 -19.95 -5.86 12.00
CA LEU A 411 -18.64 -5.56 12.60
C LEU A 411 -18.50 -6.04 14.06
N ALA A 412 -19.57 -6.61 14.60
CA ALA A 412 -19.60 -7.36 15.86
C ALA A 412 -20.73 -8.39 15.79
N TRP A 413 -20.75 -9.36 16.71
CA TRP A 413 -21.88 -10.27 16.82
C TRP A 413 -23.06 -9.56 17.48
N PRO A 414 -24.26 -9.47 16.84
CA PRO A 414 -25.42 -8.81 17.40
C PRO A 414 -25.92 -9.49 18.69
N GLU A 415 -26.51 -8.74 19.60
CA GLU A 415 -27.02 -9.31 20.86
C GLU A 415 -28.29 -10.17 20.68
N GLU A 416 -29.17 -9.81 19.72
CA GLU A 416 -30.43 -10.52 19.45
C GLU A 416 -30.51 -10.96 17.98
N GLU A 417 -31.02 -10.09 17.11
CA GLU A 417 -31.24 -10.35 15.68
C GLU A 417 -30.54 -9.27 14.85
N LEU A 418 -30.10 -9.61 13.64
CA LEU A 418 -29.54 -8.66 12.72
C LEU A 418 -30.67 -8.02 11.88
N THR A 419 -30.92 -6.73 12.04
CA THR A 419 -31.89 -5.98 11.24
C THR A 419 -31.16 -5.14 10.20
N LEU A 420 -31.55 -5.25 8.96
CA LEU A 420 -30.89 -4.64 7.80
C LEU A 420 -31.88 -3.73 7.06
N GLY A 421 -31.49 -2.50 6.72
CA GLY A 421 -32.21 -1.58 5.86
C GLY A 421 -31.84 -1.83 4.40
N ILE A 422 -32.24 -2.94 3.81
CA ILE A 422 -31.91 -3.24 2.43
C ILE A 422 -32.83 -2.43 1.50
N PRO A 423 -32.29 -1.55 0.62
CA PRO A 423 -33.09 -0.72 -0.24
C PRO A 423 -34.08 -1.52 -1.11
N ALA A 424 -35.32 -1.04 -1.23
CA ALA A 424 -36.39 -1.67 -2.02
C ALA A 424 -36.06 -1.84 -3.51
N GLN A 425 -34.99 -1.25 -3.99
CA GLN A 425 -34.47 -1.38 -5.35
C GLN A 425 -33.91 -2.76 -5.67
N THR A 426 -33.69 -3.61 -4.66
CA THR A 426 -33.06 -4.92 -4.78
C THR A 426 -34.02 -6.07 -5.12
N GLY A 427 -35.30 -5.79 -5.33
CA GLY A 427 -36.30 -6.85 -5.50
C GLY A 427 -36.66 -7.54 -4.19
N SER A 428 -37.21 -8.75 -4.26
CA SER A 428 -37.49 -9.55 -3.05
C SER A 428 -36.18 -10.12 -2.52
N ILE A 429 -35.89 -9.86 -1.23
CA ILE A 429 -34.78 -10.54 -0.55
C ILE A 429 -35.13 -12.02 -0.44
N PRO A 430 -34.23 -12.91 -0.85
CA PRO A 430 -34.46 -14.34 -0.73
C PRO A 430 -34.63 -14.78 0.72
N ASP A 431 -35.43 -15.83 0.92
CA ASP A 431 -35.54 -16.50 2.22
C ASP A 431 -34.27 -17.29 2.61
N ASP A 432 -33.34 -17.43 1.67
CA ASP A 432 -32.09 -18.19 1.83
C ASP A 432 -30.95 -17.25 2.25
N ALA A 433 -30.69 -17.20 3.54
CA ALA A 433 -29.53 -16.52 4.12
C ALA A 433 -28.68 -17.50 4.94
N ALA A 434 -27.38 -17.22 5.02
CA ALA A 434 -26.48 -18.01 5.84
C ALA A 434 -25.33 -17.17 6.40
N VAL A 435 -25.01 -17.34 7.69
CA VAL A 435 -23.76 -16.83 8.28
C VAL A 435 -22.59 -17.67 7.78
N LEU A 436 -21.54 -17.02 7.28
CA LEU A 436 -20.31 -17.71 6.88
C LEU A 436 -19.63 -18.35 8.09
N SER A 437 -19.11 -19.54 7.91
CA SER A 437 -18.41 -20.30 8.95
C SER A 437 -17.44 -21.30 8.34
N ALA A 438 -16.44 -21.74 9.09
CA ALA A 438 -15.44 -22.71 8.64
C ALA A 438 -16.05 -24.06 8.15
N ASP A 439 -17.23 -24.40 8.63
CA ASP A 439 -17.95 -25.64 8.24
C ASP A 439 -18.86 -25.45 6.99
N GLY A 440 -18.78 -24.30 6.32
CA GLY A 440 -19.73 -23.84 5.30
C GLY A 440 -20.76 -22.88 5.90
N GLY A 441 -21.72 -22.38 5.12
CA GLY A 441 -22.72 -21.43 5.64
C GLY A 441 -23.66 -22.06 6.68
N ARG A 442 -23.93 -21.37 7.79
CA ARG A 442 -24.97 -21.74 8.77
C ARG A 442 -26.29 -21.06 8.40
N PRO A 443 -27.32 -21.80 8.01
CA PRO A 443 -28.59 -21.21 7.57
C PRO A 443 -29.23 -20.30 8.63
N CYS A 444 -29.78 -19.18 8.17
CA CYS A 444 -30.52 -18.20 8.95
C CYS A 444 -31.96 -18.12 8.50
N GLY A 445 -32.88 -17.87 9.43
CA GLY A 445 -34.24 -17.45 9.08
C GLY A 445 -34.25 -15.96 8.72
N THR A 446 -35.05 -15.61 7.71
CA THR A 446 -35.27 -14.20 7.35
C THR A 446 -36.73 -13.82 7.46
N SER A 447 -37.01 -12.58 7.86
CA SER A 447 -38.34 -12.01 7.81
C SER A 447 -38.29 -10.57 7.28
N THR A 448 -39.11 -10.27 6.28
CA THR A 448 -39.13 -8.93 5.65
C THR A 448 -40.31 -8.13 6.15
N GLN A 449 -40.07 -6.89 6.60
CA GLN A 449 -41.09 -5.94 6.99
C GLN A 449 -40.84 -4.60 6.32
N ARG A 450 -41.64 -4.25 5.31
CA ARG A 450 -41.49 -3.01 4.52
C ARG A 450 -40.11 -2.93 3.85
N GLU A 451 -39.23 -2.08 4.41
CA GLU A 451 -37.89 -1.77 3.89
C GLU A 451 -36.79 -2.38 4.75
N THR A 452 -37.13 -3.24 5.71
CA THR A 452 -36.17 -3.90 6.58
C THR A 452 -36.26 -5.42 6.48
N VAL A 453 -35.10 -6.07 6.64
CA VAL A 453 -34.95 -7.52 6.74
C VAL A 453 -34.39 -7.83 8.11
N THR A 454 -35.08 -8.68 8.85
CA THR A 454 -34.57 -9.22 10.10
C THR A 454 -34.06 -10.63 9.88
N VAL A 455 -32.82 -10.88 10.30
CA VAL A 455 -32.12 -12.16 10.20
C VAL A 455 -32.06 -12.78 11.58
N SER A 456 -32.70 -13.94 11.74
CA SER A 456 -32.57 -14.74 12.95
C SER A 456 -31.29 -15.54 12.90
N LEU A 457 -30.29 -15.11 13.66
CA LEU A 457 -28.94 -15.67 13.64
C LEU A 457 -28.86 -17.04 14.31
N PRO A 458 -28.02 -17.97 13.80
CA PRO A 458 -27.70 -19.22 14.46
C PRO A 458 -26.80 -18.97 15.69
N ASP A 459 -26.30 -20.05 16.31
CA ASP A 459 -25.23 -19.93 17.30
C ASP A 459 -24.02 -19.23 16.66
N ARG A 460 -23.38 -18.33 17.42
CA ARG A 460 -22.18 -17.60 16.99
C ARG A 460 -21.13 -18.54 16.42
N PRO A 461 -20.58 -18.27 15.23
CA PRO A 461 -19.45 -19.02 14.68
C PRO A 461 -18.22 -18.96 15.59
N ASP A 462 -17.33 -19.95 15.46
CA ASP A 462 -16.09 -20.02 16.23
C ASP A 462 -14.97 -19.22 15.52
N HIS A 463 -15.23 -17.96 15.29
CA HIS A 463 -14.26 -16.96 14.86
C HIS A 463 -14.64 -15.60 15.44
N ASP A 464 -13.69 -14.67 15.41
CA ASP A 464 -13.85 -13.36 16.03
C ASP A 464 -13.91 -12.23 14.97
N TYR A 465 -14.05 -11.01 15.44
CA TYR A 465 -13.93 -9.71 14.78
C TYR A 465 -15.16 -9.26 14.01
N ALA A 466 -15.53 -9.91 12.88
CA ALA A 466 -16.67 -9.56 12.05
C ALA A 466 -17.33 -10.80 11.44
N TYR A 467 -18.62 -10.69 11.07
CA TYR A 467 -19.45 -11.84 10.71
C TYR A 467 -20.26 -11.56 9.46
N ALA A 468 -19.96 -12.24 8.36
CA ALA A 468 -20.65 -12.05 7.09
C ALA A 468 -21.90 -12.95 6.99
N VAL A 469 -23.02 -12.33 6.63
CA VAL A 469 -24.26 -13.01 6.25
C VAL A 469 -24.41 -12.92 4.74
N ARG A 470 -24.49 -14.07 4.07
CA ARG A 470 -24.71 -14.18 2.63
C ARG A 470 -26.20 -14.32 2.32
N PHE A 471 -26.69 -13.57 1.34
CA PHE A 471 -28.03 -13.67 0.75
C PHE A 471 -27.88 -14.03 -0.72
N GLU A 472 -28.36 -15.21 -1.11
CA GLU A 472 -28.33 -15.71 -2.48
C GLU A 472 -29.47 -15.13 -3.34
N GLY A 473 -29.26 -15.00 -4.64
CA GLY A 473 -30.28 -14.60 -5.60
C GLY A 473 -30.62 -13.10 -5.56
N VAL A 474 -29.67 -12.27 -5.10
CA VAL A 474 -29.79 -10.81 -5.10
C VAL A 474 -29.15 -10.25 -6.36
N ASP A 475 -29.95 -9.60 -7.22
CA ASP A 475 -29.45 -8.94 -8.42
C ASP A 475 -28.47 -7.81 -8.05
N GLY A 476 -27.42 -7.62 -8.84
CA GLY A 476 -26.43 -6.58 -8.62
C GLY A 476 -27.02 -5.18 -8.82
N PRO A 477 -26.32 -4.15 -8.31
CA PRO A 477 -26.70 -2.78 -8.58
C PRO A 477 -26.63 -2.49 -10.09
N ASP A 478 -27.66 -1.79 -10.61
CA ASP A 478 -27.61 -1.23 -11.96
C ASP A 478 -26.47 -0.17 -12.00
N ARG A 479 -25.39 -0.46 -12.73
CA ARG A 479 -24.22 0.40 -12.91
C ARG A 479 -24.19 1.03 -14.28
#